data_6926d2e549b6db9a5263619990ab624d
#
_entry.id   6926d2e549b6db9a5263619990ab624d
#
_cell.length_a   1.000
_cell.length_b   1.000
_cell.length_c   1.000
_cell.angle_alpha   90.00
_cell.angle_beta   90.00
_cell.angle_gamma   90.00
#
_symmetry.space_group_name_H-M   'P 1'
#
loop_
_entity.id
_entity.type
_entity.pdbx_description
1 polymer ?
#
loop_
_entity_poly.entity_id
_entity_poly.type
_entity_poly.pdbx_seq_one_letter_code
_entity_poly.pdbx_strand_id
1 'polypeptide(L)'
;MIKFVDNHVESVEKLKKFKKITGTRLGAILGVNNWKTSFETWLELTKIYEAPFEDTMYTVAGKALEPKQLRFLKNLYFPTLVVPTDVYGEDPFSKTYGNFYDDDVFGGMWDALVYDKTNDHPVAVVEAKSTKRVEDWENDKIPESYALQASLYAFLKGLDQVYMIVTFTNADVYKKAQELIDTKNADNGLDEKIPFEITCDNTKIIPFKVSERYPEFAKWIEDCRTFYETSVKTGISPDYDLKKDKKVLKEIKRLAIPETNDDTKELLKSINSLQIAIDVAKNEIDDKTKDLKKKKEILKKVMLDTESDLYESDNYSFTLGKSVKNVIDEKALKADGLYEKYKIQKETLTLRTSKREVK
;
A
#
# COMPACT_ATOMS: atom_id res chain seq x y z
N MET A 1 -1.77 17.35 -6.99
CA MET A 1 -0.54 18.13 -6.71
C MET A 1 -0.72 18.94 -5.44
N ILE A 2 0.37 19.23 -4.71
CA ILE A 2 0.37 19.96 -3.43
C ILE A 2 1.39 21.09 -3.45
N LYS A 3 1.19 22.09 -2.57
CA LYS A 3 2.18 23.13 -2.26
C LYS A 3 2.42 23.14 -0.74
N PHE A 4 3.64 23.45 -0.34
CA PHE A 4 3.99 23.69 1.05
C PHE A 4 3.82 25.18 1.34
N VAL A 5 3.14 25.50 2.44
CA VAL A 5 2.90 26.86 2.90
C VAL A 5 3.19 26.89 4.40
N ASP A 6 4.23 27.60 4.80
CA ASP A 6 4.72 27.59 6.19
C ASP A 6 4.87 26.17 6.77
N ASN A 7 4.09 25.83 7.79
CA ASN A 7 4.11 24.53 8.45
C ASN A 7 2.98 23.59 8.02
N HIS A 8 2.26 23.89 6.93
CA HIS A 8 1.18 23.05 6.42
C HIS A 8 1.29 22.79 4.92
N VAL A 9 0.41 21.97 4.41
CA VAL A 9 0.34 21.59 3.00
C VAL A 9 -1.05 21.90 2.47
N GLU A 10 -1.12 22.47 1.28
CA GLU A 10 -2.37 22.72 0.59
C GLU A 10 -2.46 21.90 -0.71
N SER A 11 -3.63 21.36 -0.99
CA SER A 11 -3.92 20.77 -2.29
C SER A 11 -4.13 21.86 -3.33
N VAL A 12 -3.44 21.74 -4.46
CA VAL A 12 -3.60 22.67 -5.60
C VAL A 12 -4.90 22.39 -6.37
N GLU A 13 -5.36 21.14 -6.32
CA GLU A 13 -6.56 20.72 -7.01
C GLU A 13 -7.71 20.52 -6.03
N LYS A 14 -8.93 20.80 -6.47
CA LYS A 14 -10.12 20.52 -5.67
C LYS A 14 -10.27 19.01 -5.47
N LEU A 15 -10.19 18.59 -4.22
CA LEU A 15 -10.38 17.21 -3.83
C LEU A 15 -11.86 16.80 -3.97
N LYS A 16 -12.11 15.56 -4.40
CA LYS A 16 -13.48 15.10 -4.71
C LYS A 16 -13.89 13.85 -3.93
N LYS A 17 -12.92 13.09 -3.42
CA LYS A 17 -13.18 11.82 -2.75
C LYS A 17 -12.33 11.72 -1.50
N PHE A 18 -12.98 11.47 -0.40
CA PHE A 18 -12.36 11.41 0.93
C PHE A 18 -12.59 10.05 1.57
N LYS A 19 -11.68 9.66 2.48
CA LYS A 19 -11.92 8.54 3.39
C LYS A 19 -12.66 9.03 4.63
N LYS A 20 -13.29 8.12 5.36
CA LYS A 20 -13.94 8.40 6.63
C LYS A 20 -12.95 8.34 7.79
N ILE A 21 -13.23 9.07 8.86
CA ILE A 21 -12.53 8.95 10.13
C ILE A 21 -12.98 7.64 10.80
N THR A 22 -12.05 6.69 10.92
CA THR A 22 -12.26 5.42 11.62
C THR A 22 -11.70 5.50 13.05
N GLY A 23 -11.96 4.51 13.88
CA GLY A 23 -11.47 4.49 15.25
C GLY A 23 -9.97 4.70 15.40
N THR A 24 -9.16 4.08 14.53
CA THR A 24 -7.71 4.26 14.52
C THR A 24 -7.26 5.69 14.12
N ARG A 25 -8.03 6.36 13.25
CA ARG A 25 -7.76 7.75 12.83
C ARG A 25 -8.21 8.77 13.85
N LEU A 26 -9.28 8.46 14.61
CA LEU A 26 -9.78 9.33 15.67
C LEU A 26 -8.67 9.66 16.67
N GLY A 27 -7.99 8.66 17.20
CA GLY A 27 -6.90 8.86 18.16
C GLY A 27 -5.73 9.69 17.61
N ALA A 28 -5.46 9.60 16.30
CA ALA A 28 -4.42 10.40 15.65
C ALA A 28 -4.84 11.89 15.52
N ILE A 29 -6.10 12.16 15.18
CA ILE A 29 -6.64 13.53 15.08
C ILE A 29 -6.65 14.19 16.46
N LEU A 30 -7.02 13.45 17.51
CA LEU A 30 -7.04 13.93 18.90
C LEU A 30 -5.64 13.99 19.55
N GLY A 31 -4.59 13.61 18.84
CA GLY A 31 -3.20 13.68 19.32
C GLY A 31 -2.82 12.66 20.39
N VAL A 32 -3.62 11.62 20.61
CA VAL A 32 -3.35 10.54 21.59
C VAL A 32 -2.67 9.32 20.97
N ASN A 33 -2.55 9.29 19.66
CA ASN A 33 -1.86 8.21 18.95
C ASN A 33 -0.36 8.52 18.86
N ASN A 34 0.48 7.64 19.40
CA ASN A 34 1.94 7.82 19.38
C ASN A 34 2.59 7.43 18.05
N TRP A 35 1.86 6.76 17.17
CA TRP A 35 2.39 6.17 15.92
C TRP A 35 2.03 6.98 14.69
N LYS A 36 1.06 7.90 14.79
CA LYS A 36 0.52 8.61 13.66
C LYS A 36 0.05 10.00 14.09
N THR A 37 0.31 11.00 13.26
CA THR A 37 -0.09 12.38 13.51
C THR A 37 -1.43 12.72 12.84
N SER A 38 -2.01 13.86 13.21
CA SER A 38 -3.17 14.44 12.50
C SER A 38 -2.83 14.79 11.05
N PHE A 39 -1.58 15.23 10.78
CA PHE A 39 -1.09 15.51 9.45
C PHE A 39 -1.03 14.25 8.56
N GLU A 40 -0.43 13.16 9.05
CA GLU A 40 -0.42 11.88 8.33
C GLU A 40 -1.85 11.36 8.10
N THR A 41 -2.73 11.55 9.08
CA THR A 41 -4.13 11.18 8.96
C THR A 41 -4.86 12.00 7.90
N TRP A 42 -4.58 13.30 7.82
CA TRP A 42 -5.12 14.18 6.78
C TRP A 42 -4.69 13.72 5.38
N LEU A 43 -3.42 13.35 5.18
CA LEU A 43 -2.91 12.82 3.91
C LEU A 43 -3.69 11.58 3.45
N GLU A 44 -4.02 10.68 4.37
CA GLU A 44 -4.81 9.49 4.06
C GLU A 44 -6.29 9.82 3.79
N LEU A 45 -6.91 10.68 4.61
CA LEU A 45 -8.30 11.08 4.44
C LEU A 45 -8.53 11.77 3.11
N THR A 46 -7.59 12.60 2.69
CA THR A 46 -7.61 13.31 1.41
C THR A 46 -7.15 12.44 0.23
N LYS A 47 -6.60 11.26 0.47
CA LYS A 47 -5.99 10.39 -0.54
C LYS A 47 -4.82 11.05 -1.31
N ILE A 48 -4.23 12.11 -0.77
CA ILE A 48 -3.05 12.75 -1.33
C ILE A 48 -1.86 11.80 -1.24
N TYR A 49 -1.70 11.15 -0.09
CA TYR A 49 -0.71 10.12 0.11
C TYR A 49 -1.21 9.07 1.11
N GLU A 50 -0.97 7.84 0.80
CA GLU A 50 -1.22 6.70 1.67
C GLU A 50 -0.03 5.77 1.56
N ALA A 51 0.59 5.48 2.70
CA ALA A 51 1.63 4.46 2.75
C ALA A 51 1.03 3.10 2.34
N PRO A 52 1.72 2.31 1.50
CA PRO A 52 1.27 0.97 1.19
C PRO A 52 1.01 0.17 2.47
N PHE A 53 -0.14 -0.49 2.53
CA PHE A 53 -0.43 -1.38 3.64
C PHE A 53 0.41 -2.65 3.48
N GLU A 54 1.16 -2.98 4.51
CA GLU A 54 1.93 -4.21 4.61
C GLU A 54 1.47 -4.97 5.86
N ASP A 55 1.13 -6.24 5.69
CA ASP A 55 0.84 -7.08 6.84
C ASP A 55 2.07 -7.24 7.71
N THR A 56 1.89 -7.05 9.00
CA THR A 56 2.89 -7.29 10.02
C THR A 56 2.55 -8.55 10.81
N MET A 57 3.51 -9.13 11.51
CA MET A 57 3.23 -10.27 12.41
C MET A 57 2.13 -9.96 13.42
N TYR A 58 1.96 -8.69 13.79
CA TYR A 58 0.90 -8.25 14.73
C TYR A 58 -0.47 -8.26 14.06
N THR A 59 -0.59 -7.75 12.83
CA THR A 59 -1.86 -7.74 12.09
C THR A 59 -2.32 -9.15 11.72
N VAL A 60 -1.39 -10.02 11.29
CA VAL A 60 -1.70 -11.42 10.98
C VAL A 60 -2.09 -12.20 12.23
N ALA A 61 -1.39 -12.01 13.34
CA ALA A 61 -1.77 -12.63 14.62
C ALA A 61 -3.15 -12.15 15.10
N GLY A 62 -3.44 -10.84 14.98
CA GLY A 62 -4.75 -10.27 15.31
C GLY A 62 -5.87 -10.93 14.49
N LYS A 63 -5.74 -10.95 13.18
CA LYS A 63 -6.69 -11.60 12.26
C LYS A 63 -6.93 -13.08 12.59
N ALA A 64 -5.89 -13.79 13.05
CA ALA A 64 -5.99 -15.20 13.41
C ALA A 64 -6.69 -15.44 14.74
N LEU A 65 -6.52 -14.55 15.71
CA LEU A 65 -7.03 -14.72 17.07
C LEU A 65 -8.43 -14.15 17.28
N GLU A 66 -8.80 -13.10 16.58
CA GLU A 66 -10.09 -12.43 16.69
C GLU A 66 -11.29 -13.41 16.55
N PRO A 67 -11.40 -14.28 15.53
CA PRO A 67 -12.49 -15.24 15.44
C PRO A 67 -12.55 -16.21 16.62
N LYS A 68 -11.39 -16.57 17.19
CA LYS A 68 -11.30 -17.44 18.36
C LYS A 68 -11.78 -16.73 19.63
N GLN A 69 -11.39 -15.47 19.81
CA GLN A 69 -11.84 -14.62 20.90
C GLN A 69 -13.34 -14.42 20.87
N LEU A 70 -13.92 -14.15 19.71
CA LEU A 70 -15.36 -13.96 19.55
C LEU A 70 -16.15 -15.25 19.81
N ARG A 71 -15.63 -16.41 19.36
CA ARG A 71 -16.22 -17.73 19.72
C ARG A 71 -16.15 -18.01 21.23
N PHE A 72 -15.02 -17.69 21.86
CA PHE A 72 -14.86 -17.83 23.32
C PHE A 72 -15.88 -16.96 24.08
N LEU A 73 -16.04 -15.68 23.68
CA LEU A 73 -17.02 -14.78 24.28
C LEU A 73 -18.46 -15.29 24.12
N LYS A 74 -18.81 -15.71 22.89
CA LYS A 74 -20.16 -16.21 22.58
C LYS A 74 -20.52 -17.43 23.42
N ASN A 75 -19.58 -18.34 23.60
CA ASN A 75 -19.84 -19.60 24.31
C ASN A 75 -19.92 -19.44 25.82
N LEU A 76 -19.15 -18.55 26.43
CA LEU A 76 -19.01 -18.48 27.88
C LEU A 76 -19.69 -17.25 28.51
N TYR A 77 -19.79 -16.12 27.81
CA TYR A 77 -20.21 -14.86 28.42
C TYR A 77 -21.42 -14.22 27.74
N PHE A 78 -21.47 -14.23 26.42
CA PHE A 78 -22.48 -13.50 25.65
C PHE A 78 -23.14 -14.40 24.60
N PRO A 79 -24.08 -15.27 24.95
CA PRO A 79 -24.77 -16.15 23.99
C PRO A 79 -25.44 -15.38 22.83
N THR A 80 -25.80 -14.11 23.07
CA THR A 80 -26.43 -13.20 22.11
C THR A 80 -25.43 -12.39 21.31
N LEU A 81 -24.12 -12.77 21.30
CA LEU A 81 -23.09 -12.11 20.51
C LEU A 81 -23.34 -12.32 19.02
N VAL A 82 -23.31 -11.21 18.29
CA VAL A 82 -23.47 -11.14 16.84
C VAL A 82 -22.17 -10.64 16.22
N VAL A 83 -21.63 -11.36 15.26
CA VAL A 83 -20.42 -10.99 14.52
C VAL A 83 -20.78 -10.43 13.13
N PRO A 84 -19.88 -9.69 12.47
CA PRO A 84 -20.19 -9.09 11.17
C PRO A 84 -20.70 -10.08 10.12
N THR A 85 -20.20 -11.30 10.12
CA THR A 85 -20.65 -12.35 9.19
C THR A 85 -22.08 -12.79 9.42
N ASP A 86 -22.62 -12.66 10.63
CA ASP A 86 -24.02 -12.95 10.93
C ASP A 86 -24.96 -11.91 10.29
N VAL A 87 -24.48 -10.68 10.11
CA VAL A 87 -25.26 -9.55 9.55
C VAL A 87 -25.05 -9.38 8.05
N TYR A 88 -23.82 -9.43 7.60
CA TYR A 88 -23.43 -9.10 6.21
C TYR A 88 -23.08 -10.35 5.38
N GLY A 89 -23.00 -11.55 5.99
CA GLY A 89 -22.59 -12.80 5.37
C GLY A 89 -21.07 -12.86 5.14
N GLU A 90 -20.63 -13.77 4.28
CA GLU A 90 -19.22 -13.91 3.94
C GLU A 90 -18.63 -12.60 3.40
N ASP A 91 -17.41 -12.28 3.81
CA ASP A 91 -16.66 -11.08 3.46
C ASP A 91 -17.42 -9.75 3.71
N PRO A 92 -17.69 -9.42 4.98
CA PRO A 92 -18.34 -8.16 5.36
C PRO A 92 -17.58 -6.92 4.84
N PHE A 93 -16.24 -6.99 4.79
CA PHE A 93 -15.40 -5.88 4.34
C PHE A 93 -15.70 -5.50 2.89
N SER A 94 -15.69 -6.44 1.98
CA SER A 94 -15.96 -6.18 0.55
C SER A 94 -17.39 -5.70 0.31
N LYS A 95 -18.36 -6.27 1.05
CA LYS A 95 -19.78 -5.91 0.90
C LYS A 95 -20.11 -4.50 1.38
N THR A 96 -19.40 -4.00 2.37
CA THR A 96 -19.64 -2.69 3.00
C THR A 96 -18.55 -1.68 2.72
N TYR A 97 -17.53 -2.05 1.94
CA TYR A 97 -16.32 -1.25 1.73
C TYR A 97 -15.64 -0.84 3.04
N GLY A 98 -15.66 -1.74 4.03
CA GLY A 98 -15.04 -1.52 5.34
C GLY A 98 -15.77 -0.51 6.22
N ASN A 99 -17.09 -0.32 6.03
CA ASN A 99 -17.87 0.63 6.80
C ASN A 99 -19.28 0.09 7.14
N PHE A 100 -19.60 0.03 8.44
CA PHE A 100 -20.88 -0.44 8.97
C PHE A 100 -21.82 0.70 9.40
N TYR A 101 -21.46 1.95 9.15
CA TYR A 101 -22.17 3.12 9.66
C TYR A 101 -22.65 4.03 8.54
N ASP A 102 -23.86 4.55 8.72
CA ASP A 102 -24.43 5.57 7.85
C ASP A 102 -24.12 6.96 8.42
N ASP A 103 -22.88 7.41 8.23
CA ASP A 103 -22.37 8.73 8.65
C ASP A 103 -21.42 9.24 7.57
N ASP A 104 -21.50 10.51 7.22
CA ASP A 104 -20.71 11.08 6.10
C ASP A 104 -19.23 11.27 6.45
N VAL A 105 -18.93 11.47 7.73
CA VAL A 105 -17.58 11.79 8.24
C VAL A 105 -16.92 10.58 8.88
N PHE A 106 -17.66 9.85 9.70
CA PHE A 106 -17.16 8.72 10.48
C PHE A 106 -17.51 7.37 9.85
N GLY A 107 -16.70 6.37 10.15
CA GLY A 107 -16.92 5.02 9.69
C GLY A 107 -16.06 4.01 10.41
N GLY A 108 -16.13 2.78 9.95
CA GLY A 108 -15.36 1.66 10.48
C GLY A 108 -16.18 0.40 10.61
N MET A 109 -15.57 -0.59 11.23
CA MET A 109 -16.17 -1.90 11.46
C MET A 109 -16.02 -2.23 12.94
N TRP A 110 -17.09 -2.67 13.58
CA TRP A 110 -17.04 -3.26 14.91
C TRP A 110 -16.69 -4.76 14.80
N ASP A 111 -16.02 -5.31 15.82
CA ASP A 111 -15.66 -6.73 15.82
C ASP A 111 -16.85 -7.62 16.21
N ALA A 112 -17.64 -7.21 17.20
CA ALA A 112 -18.93 -7.83 17.50
C ALA A 112 -19.88 -6.87 18.25
N LEU A 113 -21.14 -7.26 18.32
CA LEU A 113 -22.18 -6.60 19.10
C LEU A 113 -22.79 -7.61 20.08
N VAL A 114 -23.05 -7.18 21.31
CA VAL A 114 -23.90 -7.92 22.26
C VAL A 114 -25.31 -7.43 22.09
N TYR A 115 -26.25 -8.35 21.88
CA TYR A 115 -27.66 -8.06 21.83
C TYR A 115 -28.32 -8.30 23.18
N ASP A 116 -29.46 -7.70 23.39
CA ASP A 116 -30.27 -8.00 24.56
C ASP A 116 -30.77 -9.46 24.56
N LYS A 117 -31.47 -9.88 25.64
CA LYS A 117 -31.94 -11.26 25.77
C LYS A 117 -33.01 -11.64 24.73
N THR A 118 -33.69 -10.68 24.14
CA THR A 118 -34.70 -10.87 23.10
C THR A 118 -34.13 -10.91 21.72
N ASN A 119 -32.84 -10.54 21.57
CA ASN A 119 -32.13 -10.35 20.29
C ASN A 119 -32.74 -9.24 19.39
N ASP A 120 -33.45 -8.28 19.99
CA ASP A 120 -34.14 -7.24 19.22
C ASP A 120 -33.20 -6.08 18.87
N HIS A 121 -32.28 -5.73 19.79
CA HIS A 121 -31.35 -4.60 19.56
C HIS A 121 -30.01 -4.80 20.26
N PRO A 122 -28.93 -4.19 19.70
CA PRO A 122 -27.62 -4.23 20.33
C PRO A 122 -27.59 -3.38 21.61
N VAL A 123 -26.88 -3.84 22.62
CA VAL A 123 -26.71 -3.16 23.91
C VAL A 123 -25.26 -2.81 24.21
N ALA A 124 -24.30 -3.43 23.52
CA ALA A 124 -22.89 -3.12 23.67
C ALA A 124 -22.09 -3.42 22.40
N VAL A 125 -20.99 -2.69 22.24
CA VAL A 125 -19.94 -3.00 21.26
C VAL A 125 -18.88 -3.85 21.93
N VAL A 126 -18.35 -4.82 21.17
CA VAL A 126 -17.16 -5.60 21.53
C VAL A 126 -16.02 -5.21 20.60
N GLU A 127 -14.85 -4.97 21.19
CA GLU A 127 -13.60 -4.71 20.47
C GLU A 127 -12.55 -5.73 20.93
N ALA A 128 -11.96 -6.46 20.01
CA ALA A 128 -11.02 -7.54 20.26
C ALA A 128 -9.57 -7.09 20.04
N LYS A 129 -8.69 -7.41 20.98
CA LYS A 129 -7.26 -7.13 20.88
C LYS A 129 -6.44 -8.35 21.29
N SER A 130 -5.28 -8.51 20.67
CA SER A 130 -4.28 -9.50 21.07
C SER A 130 -2.91 -8.82 21.23
N THR A 131 -2.21 -9.18 22.30
CA THR A 131 -0.91 -8.59 22.61
C THR A 131 -0.06 -9.51 23.46
N LYS A 132 1.26 -9.34 23.43
CA LYS A 132 2.19 -9.94 24.41
C LYS A 132 2.51 -8.99 25.57
N ARG A 133 2.04 -7.75 25.52
CA ARG A 133 2.38 -6.68 26.47
C ARG A 133 1.32 -6.65 27.56
N VAL A 134 1.48 -7.49 28.58
CA VAL A 134 0.54 -7.61 29.71
C VAL A 134 0.52 -6.32 30.53
N GLU A 135 1.70 -5.67 30.64
CA GLU A 135 1.90 -4.43 31.41
C GLU A 135 1.02 -3.26 30.97
N ASP A 136 0.65 -3.19 29.69
CA ASP A 136 -0.23 -2.13 29.16
C ASP A 136 -1.69 -2.31 29.62
N TRP A 137 -2.03 -3.50 30.17
CA TRP A 137 -3.40 -3.90 30.55
C TRP A 137 -3.52 -4.27 32.02
N GLU A 138 -2.50 -3.96 32.84
CA GLU A 138 -2.57 -4.17 34.28
C GLU A 138 -3.64 -3.29 34.93
N ASN A 139 -4.26 -3.79 36.01
CA ASN A 139 -5.33 -3.09 36.72
C ASN A 139 -6.50 -2.64 35.81
N ASP A 140 -6.84 -3.49 34.82
CA ASP A 140 -7.90 -3.25 33.83
C ASP A 140 -7.71 -1.95 33.04
N LYS A 141 -6.48 -1.51 32.91
CA LYS A 141 -6.09 -0.45 32.00
C LYS A 141 -6.38 -0.85 30.54
N ILE A 142 -6.88 0.09 29.77
CA ILE A 142 -7.03 -0.05 28.32
C ILE A 142 -6.17 1.03 27.67
N PRO A 143 -5.27 0.68 26.73
CA PRO A 143 -4.54 1.68 25.95
C PRO A 143 -5.50 2.67 25.29
N GLU A 144 -5.22 3.95 25.42
CA GLU A 144 -6.15 5.03 25.09
C GLU A 144 -6.62 4.97 23.64
N SER A 145 -5.72 4.66 22.70
CA SER A 145 -6.07 4.51 21.28
C SER A 145 -7.12 3.43 21.02
N TYR A 146 -7.10 2.34 21.77
CA TYR A 146 -8.07 1.25 21.64
C TYR A 146 -9.41 1.60 22.29
N ALA A 147 -9.35 2.25 23.46
CA ALA A 147 -10.56 2.72 24.13
C ALA A 147 -11.32 3.74 23.27
N LEU A 148 -10.61 4.70 22.65
CA LEU A 148 -11.18 5.68 21.72
C LEU A 148 -11.77 5.03 20.47
N GLN A 149 -11.09 4.01 19.91
CA GLN A 149 -11.59 3.25 18.77
C GLN A 149 -12.95 2.62 19.07
N ALA A 150 -13.03 1.87 20.17
CA ALA A 150 -14.25 1.21 20.58
C ALA A 150 -15.37 2.21 20.98
N SER A 151 -14.99 3.33 21.61
CA SER A 151 -15.92 4.42 21.95
C SER A 151 -16.54 5.05 20.70
N LEU A 152 -15.77 5.27 19.63
CA LEU A 152 -16.34 5.75 18.38
C LEU A 152 -17.39 4.78 17.84
N TYR A 153 -17.12 3.50 17.85
CA TYR A 153 -18.05 2.50 17.33
C TYR A 153 -19.32 2.40 18.17
N ALA A 154 -19.20 2.50 19.51
CA ALA A 154 -20.35 2.57 20.40
C ALA A 154 -21.18 3.83 20.14
N PHE A 155 -20.53 5.01 20.07
CA PHE A 155 -21.18 6.27 19.78
C PHE A 155 -21.96 6.25 18.45
N LEU A 156 -21.35 5.76 17.39
CA LEU A 156 -22.00 5.65 16.08
C LEU A 156 -23.16 4.65 16.03
N LYS A 157 -23.22 3.71 16.99
CA LYS A 157 -24.35 2.79 17.20
C LYS A 157 -25.38 3.34 18.15
N GLY A 158 -25.17 4.50 18.77
CA GLY A 158 -26.04 5.05 19.82
C GLY A 158 -25.97 4.24 21.13
N LEU A 159 -24.83 3.58 21.39
CA LEU A 159 -24.57 2.74 22.54
C LEU A 159 -23.57 3.40 23.49
N ASP A 160 -23.66 3.11 24.77
CA ASP A 160 -22.74 3.58 25.79
C ASP A 160 -21.80 2.49 26.32
N GLN A 161 -22.24 1.22 26.29
CA GLN A 161 -21.50 0.10 26.83
C GLN A 161 -20.52 -0.48 25.82
N VAL A 162 -19.29 -0.69 26.27
CA VAL A 162 -18.21 -1.35 25.53
C VAL A 162 -17.65 -2.52 26.33
N TYR A 163 -17.33 -3.60 25.67
CA TYR A 163 -16.52 -4.71 26.20
C TYR A 163 -15.24 -4.81 25.38
N MET A 164 -14.09 -4.49 26.00
CA MET A 164 -12.78 -4.81 25.44
C MET A 164 -12.44 -6.25 25.79
N ILE A 165 -12.16 -7.09 24.78
CA ILE A 165 -11.54 -8.39 25.01
C ILE A 165 -10.07 -8.30 24.62
N VAL A 166 -9.17 -8.65 25.53
CA VAL A 166 -7.74 -8.73 25.25
C VAL A 166 -7.20 -10.12 25.57
N THR A 167 -6.53 -10.72 24.60
CA THR A 167 -5.84 -12.00 24.76
C THR A 167 -4.34 -11.77 24.79
N PHE A 168 -3.70 -12.27 25.85
CA PHE A 168 -2.27 -12.23 26.03
C PHE A 168 -1.62 -13.41 25.32
N THR A 169 -0.88 -13.11 24.26
CA THR A 169 -0.22 -14.10 23.41
C THR A 169 1.23 -14.33 23.81
N ASN A 170 1.85 -15.34 23.23
CA ASN A 170 3.28 -15.63 23.38
C ASN A 170 4.07 -15.31 22.10
N ALA A 171 5.38 -15.49 22.18
CA ALA A 171 6.28 -15.22 21.05
C ALA A 171 6.03 -16.16 19.86
N ASP A 172 5.55 -17.38 20.09
CA ASP A 172 5.36 -18.40 19.05
C ASP A 172 4.24 -18.00 18.09
N VAL A 173 3.19 -17.33 18.59
CA VAL A 173 2.11 -16.76 17.75
C VAL A 173 2.67 -15.77 16.73
N TYR A 174 3.52 -14.85 17.18
CA TYR A 174 4.11 -13.84 16.28
C TYR A 174 5.15 -14.45 15.33
N LYS A 175 5.93 -15.42 15.81
CA LYS A 175 6.86 -16.16 14.96
C LYS A 175 6.11 -16.87 13.84
N LYS A 176 5.01 -17.55 14.18
CA LYS A 176 4.17 -18.23 13.19
C LYS A 176 3.52 -17.26 12.20
N ALA A 177 3.04 -16.12 12.69
CA ALA A 177 2.50 -15.06 11.84
C ALA A 177 3.57 -14.53 10.86
N GLN A 178 4.82 -14.32 11.32
CA GLN A 178 5.93 -13.91 10.44
C GLN A 178 6.25 -14.97 9.39
N GLU A 179 6.31 -16.25 9.75
CA GLU A 179 6.51 -17.35 8.80
C GLU A 179 5.45 -17.36 7.70
N LEU A 180 4.18 -17.08 8.03
CA LEU A 180 3.10 -16.99 7.05
C LEU A 180 3.27 -15.81 6.09
N ILE A 181 3.75 -14.67 6.57
CA ILE A 181 4.08 -13.50 5.75
C ILE A 181 5.23 -13.85 4.79
N ASP A 182 6.33 -14.38 5.31
CA ASP A 182 7.54 -14.70 4.54
C ASP A 182 7.27 -15.74 3.45
N THR A 183 6.34 -16.67 3.71
CA THR A 183 5.92 -17.71 2.76
C THR A 183 4.73 -17.31 1.88
N LYS A 184 4.23 -16.06 2.00
CA LYS A 184 3.05 -15.54 1.30
C LYS A 184 1.78 -16.39 1.50
N ASN A 185 1.61 -16.93 2.71
CA ASN A 185 0.46 -17.75 3.11
C ASN A 185 -0.41 -17.06 4.18
N ALA A 186 -0.28 -15.73 4.32
CA ALA A 186 -0.99 -14.93 5.33
C ALA A 186 -2.37 -14.41 4.85
N ASP A 187 -3.07 -15.16 3.99
CA ASP A 187 -4.34 -14.76 3.38
C ASP A 187 -5.57 -15.35 4.09
N ASN A 188 -5.88 -16.62 3.90
CA ASN A 188 -7.11 -17.25 4.39
C ASN A 188 -6.83 -18.32 5.46
N GLY A 189 -7.84 -18.60 6.32
CA GLY A 189 -7.77 -19.67 7.31
C GLY A 189 -6.68 -19.43 8.36
N LEU A 190 -6.44 -18.19 8.74
CA LEU A 190 -5.38 -17.82 9.69
C LEU A 190 -5.62 -18.40 11.07
N ASP A 191 -6.87 -18.53 11.50
CA ASP A 191 -7.22 -19.12 12.78
C ASP A 191 -6.87 -20.61 12.88
N GLU A 192 -6.85 -21.34 11.78
CA GLU A 192 -6.37 -22.72 11.72
C GLU A 192 -4.83 -22.78 11.62
N LYS A 193 -4.22 -21.85 10.85
CA LYS A 193 -2.78 -21.80 10.61
C LYS A 193 -1.96 -21.37 11.83
N ILE A 194 -2.55 -20.59 12.74
CA ILE A 194 -1.92 -20.14 13.99
C ILE A 194 -2.63 -20.84 15.19
N PRO A 195 -2.15 -22.03 15.62
CA PRO A 195 -2.74 -22.72 16.73
C PRO A 195 -2.47 -21.96 18.05
N PHE A 196 -3.52 -21.46 18.65
CA PHE A 196 -3.48 -20.81 19.95
C PHE A 196 -4.86 -20.93 20.60
N GLU A 197 -4.92 -21.41 21.83
CA GLU A 197 -6.15 -21.57 22.58
C GLU A 197 -6.47 -20.33 23.39
N ILE A 198 -7.72 -19.87 23.31
CA ILE A 198 -8.24 -18.77 24.12
C ILE A 198 -8.84 -19.36 25.38
N THR A 199 -8.34 -18.93 26.54
CA THR A 199 -8.75 -19.41 27.86
C THR A 199 -8.99 -18.25 28.81
N CYS A 200 -9.63 -18.52 29.97
CA CYS A 200 -9.81 -17.51 31.00
C CYS A 200 -8.47 -17.05 31.63
N ASP A 201 -7.43 -17.88 31.57
CA ASP A 201 -6.10 -17.54 32.12
C ASP A 201 -5.31 -16.56 31.25
N ASN A 202 -5.54 -16.59 29.93
CA ASN A 202 -4.82 -15.74 29.00
C ASN A 202 -5.67 -14.62 28.39
N THR A 203 -6.91 -14.48 28.84
CA THR A 203 -7.86 -13.51 28.24
C THR A 203 -8.60 -12.76 29.30
N LYS A 204 -8.67 -11.44 29.18
CA LYS A 204 -9.47 -10.55 30.02
C LYS A 204 -10.61 -9.92 29.22
N ILE A 205 -11.72 -9.66 29.92
CA ILE A 205 -12.85 -8.87 29.42
C ILE A 205 -12.95 -7.64 30.30
N ILE A 206 -12.77 -6.47 29.73
CA ILE A 206 -12.75 -5.19 30.44
C ILE A 206 -13.95 -4.36 29.99
N PRO A 207 -15.01 -4.25 30.78
CA PRO A 207 -16.16 -3.41 30.48
C PRO A 207 -15.86 -1.93 30.77
N PHE A 208 -16.42 -1.04 29.98
CA PHE A 208 -16.50 0.38 30.33
C PHE A 208 -17.69 1.05 29.63
N LYS A 209 -18.13 2.18 30.17
CA LYS A 209 -19.08 3.05 29.51
C LYS A 209 -18.38 4.29 28.94
N VAL A 210 -18.74 4.64 27.71
CA VAL A 210 -18.16 5.80 27.03
C VAL A 210 -18.42 7.08 27.80
N SER A 211 -19.66 7.27 28.28
CA SER A 211 -20.06 8.45 29.07
C SER A 211 -19.31 8.61 30.39
N GLU A 212 -18.97 7.51 31.06
CA GLU A 212 -18.21 7.54 32.32
C GLU A 212 -16.71 7.75 32.07
N ARG A 213 -16.15 7.12 31.03
CA ARG A 213 -14.72 7.22 30.70
C ARG A 213 -14.40 8.54 30.03
N TYR A 214 -15.27 9.03 29.16
CA TYR A 214 -15.10 10.22 28.33
C TYR A 214 -16.33 11.11 28.37
N PRO A 215 -16.55 11.88 29.45
CA PRO A 215 -17.71 12.75 29.55
C PRO A 215 -17.83 13.78 28.43
N GLU A 216 -16.70 14.17 27.82
CA GLU A 216 -16.64 15.11 26.70
C GLU A 216 -16.60 14.47 25.32
N PHE A 217 -16.87 13.16 25.21
CA PHE A 217 -16.71 12.43 23.95
C PHE A 217 -17.49 13.04 22.79
N ALA A 218 -18.72 13.47 23.04
CA ALA A 218 -19.55 14.11 22.03
C ALA A 218 -18.90 15.42 21.49
N LYS A 219 -18.20 16.17 22.32
CA LYS A 219 -17.44 17.35 21.92
C LYS A 219 -16.24 16.97 21.05
N TRP A 220 -15.50 15.92 21.40
CA TRP A 220 -14.39 15.44 20.59
C TRP A 220 -14.83 14.95 19.21
N ILE A 221 -16.02 14.34 19.12
CA ILE A 221 -16.62 13.99 17.82
C ILE A 221 -16.89 15.25 17.00
N GLU A 222 -17.42 16.31 17.61
CA GLU A 222 -17.67 17.59 16.91
C GLU A 222 -16.35 18.28 16.48
N ASP A 223 -15.32 18.24 17.32
CA ASP A 223 -13.98 18.73 16.96
C ASP A 223 -13.42 17.97 15.75
N CYS A 224 -13.62 16.65 15.69
CA CYS A 224 -13.23 15.84 14.54
C CYS A 224 -14.07 16.11 13.28
N ARG A 225 -15.37 16.43 13.42
CA ARG A 225 -16.19 16.92 12.29
C ARG A 225 -15.66 18.26 11.78
N THR A 226 -15.35 19.18 12.69
CA THR A 226 -14.74 20.47 12.36
C THR A 226 -13.42 20.27 11.61
N PHE A 227 -12.54 19.41 12.11
CA PHE A 227 -11.31 19.05 11.40
C PHE A 227 -11.58 18.52 9.98
N TYR A 228 -12.59 17.68 9.84
CA TYR A 228 -12.94 17.12 8.52
C TYR A 228 -13.43 18.20 7.56
N GLU A 229 -14.29 19.12 8.02
CA GLU A 229 -14.80 20.21 7.20
C GLU A 229 -13.72 21.24 6.86
N THR A 230 -12.91 21.63 7.84
CA THR A 230 -11.95 22.74 7.69
C THR A 230 -10.61 22.32 7.10
N SER A 231 -10.19 21.06 7.28
CA SER A 231 -8.91 20.59 6.77
C SER A 231 -9.07 19.58 5.64
N VAL A 232 -9.91 18.54 5.83
CA VAL A 232 -10.00 17.47 4.83
C VAL A 232 -10.73 17.96 3.57
N LYS A 233 -11.92 18.55 3.71
CA LYS A 233 -12.71 19.02 2.57
C LYS A 233 -12.10 20.22 1.87
N THR A 234 -11.41 21.09 2.59
CA THR A 234 -10.72 22.26 2.00
C THR A 234 -9.42 21.88 1.31
N GLY A 235 -8.82 20.76 1.67
CA GLY A 235 -7.51 20.38 1.18
C GLY A 235 -6.35 21.13 1.84
N ILE A 236 -6.59 21.76 3.01
CA ILE A 236 -5.58 22.45 3.81
C ILE A 236 -5.24 21.57 5.01
N SER A 237 -3.99 21.13 5.12
CA SER A 237 -3.59 20.25 6.21
C SER A 237 -3.54 20.97 7.57
N PRO A 238 -3.62 20.24 8.69
CA PRO A 238 -3.07 20.73 9.95
C PRO A 238 -1.55 20.95 9.80
N ASP A 239 -0.97 21.66 10.77
CA ASP A 239 0.48 21.83 10.84
C ASP A 239 1.18 20.48 10.98
N TYR A 240 2.28 20.31 10.24
CA TYR A 240 3.12 19.14 10.37
C TYR A 240 4.23 19.34 11.40
N ASP A 241 4.65 18.27 12.03
CA ASP A 241 5.81 18.24 12.93
C ASP A 241 7.04 17.73 12.18
N LEU A 242 8.08 18.55 12.06
CA LEU A 242 9.31 18.20 11.32
C LEU A 242 10.03 16.95 11.84
N LYS A 243 9.81 16.56 13.11
CA LYS A 243 10.42 15.36 13.71
C LYS A 243 9.54 14.14 13.51
N LYS A 244 8.25 14.25 13.88
CA LYS A 244 7.29 13.16 13.80
C LYS A 244 6.96 12.82 12.34
N ASP A 245 6.71 13.83 11.51
CA ASP A 245 6.28 13.66 10.12
C ASP A 245 7.44 13.57 9.11
N LYS A 246 8.70 13.55 9.59
CA LYS A 246 9.90 13.58 8.74
C LYS A 246 9.87 12.57 7.60
N LYS A 247 9.41 11.35 7.87
CA LYS A 247 9.36 10.27 6.88
C LYS A 247 8.35 10.58 5.79
N VAL A 248 7.11 10.91 6.17
CA VAL A 248 6.04 11.20 5.22
C VAL A 248 6.29 12.48 4.45
N LEU A 249 6.86 13.52 5.09
CA LEU A 249 7.27 14.75 4.40
C LEU A 249 8.29 14.48 3.28
N LYS A 250 9.23 13.57 3.49
CA LYS A 250 10.17 13.16 2.43
C LYS A 250 9.44 12.52 1.25
N GLU A 251 8.45 11.66 1.52
CA GLU A 251 7.68 10.99 0.47
C GLU A 251 6.81 11.96 -0.34
N ILE A 252 6.15 12.90 0.32
CA ILE A 252 5.23 13.82 -0.36
C ILE A 252 5.93 14.99 -1.06
N LYS A 253 7.19 15.29 -0.74
CA LYS A 253 7.97 16.33 -1.46
C LYS A 253 7.99 16.13 -2.96
N ARG A 254 7.98 14.90 -3.44
CA ARG A 254 7.89 14.57 -4.88
C ARG A 254 6.54 14.93 -5.51
N LEU A 255 5.51 15.14 -4.71
CA LEU A 255 4.16 15.54 -5.16
C LEU A 255 4.00 17.06 -5.17
N ALA A 256 4.95 17.77 -4.57
CA ALA A 256 4.92 19.22 -4.51
C ALA A 256 5.24 19.86 -5.86
N ILE A 257 4.53 20.91 -6.19
CA ILE A 257 4.91 21.80 -7.26
C ILE A 257 6.08 22.63 -6.74
N PRO A 258 7.26 22.58 -7.36
CA PRO A 258 8.36 23.45 -6.98
C PRO A 258 7.95 24.92 -7.18
N GLU A 259 8.27 25.77 -6.24
CA GLU A 259 8.25 27.20 -6.49
C GLU A 259 9.27 27.50 -7.58
N THR A 260 8.81 27.95 -8.74
CA THR A 260 9.67 28.35 -9.84
C THR A 260 9.70 29.88 -9.92
N ASN A 261 10.87 30.45 -9.71
CA ASN A 261 11.13 31.84 -10.09
C ASN A 261 11.13 31.99 -11.63
N ASP A 262 11.14 33.22 -12.13
CA ASP A 262 11.04 33.47 -13.55
C ASP A 262 12.25 32.91 -14.33
N ASP A 263 13.46 32.94 -13.77
CA ASP A 263 14.66 32.33 -14.33
C ASP A 263 14.51 30.81 -14.50
N THR A 264 13.94 30.14 -13.50
CA THR A 264 13.66 28.69 -13.53
C THR A 264 12.59 28.36 -14.59
N LYS A 265 11.56 29.20 -14.74
CA LYS A 265 10.55 29.02 -15.79
C LYS A 265 11.12 29.16 -17.19
N GLU A 266 12.02 30.14 -17.41
CA GLU A 266 12.72 30.31 -18.69
C GLU A 266 13.66 29.12 -19.00
N LEU A 267 14.40 28.65 -17.98
CA LEU A 267 15.26 27.49 -18.12
C LEU A 267 14.43 26.23 -18.47
N LEU A 268 13.31 26.01 -17.82
CA LEU A 268 12.41 24.88 -18.12
C LEU A 268 11.85 24.94 -19.55
N LYS A 269 11.49 26.15 -20.04
CA LYS A 269 11.05 26.34 -21.43
C LYS A 269 12.17 26.00 -22.40
N SER A 270 13.39 26.46 -22.13
CA SER A 270 14.58 26.18 -22.96
C SER A 270 14.88 24.67 -22.99
N ILE A 271 14.88 23.99 -21.84
CA ILE A 271 15.09 22.55 -21.76
C ILE A 271 14.02 21.80 -22.54
N ASN A 272 12.73 22.17 -22.38
CA ASN A 272 11.63 21.54 -23.10
C ASN A 272 11.80 21.69 -24.64
N SER A 273 12.17 22.87 -25.10
CA SER A 273 12.40 23.12 -26.55
C SER A 273 13.56 22.28 -27.09
N LEU A 274 14.66 22.19 -26.33
CA LEU A 274 15.81 21.36 -26.71
C LEU A 274 15.45 19.87 -26.71
N GLN A 275 14.70 19.42 -25.71
CA GLN A 275 14.28 18.02 -25.64
C GLN A 275 13.39 17.62 -26.81
N ILE A 276 12.42 18.47 -27.18
CA ILE A 276 11.57 18.25 -28.36
C ILE A 276 12.44 18.16 -29.63
N ALA A 277 13.39 19.07 -29.81
CA ALA A 277 14.29 19.06 -30.99
C ALA A 277 15.16 17.79 -31.05
N ILE A 278 15.66 17.34 -29.89
CA ILE A 278 16.43 16.09 -29.79
C ILE A 278 15.54 14.88 -30.12
N ASP A 279 14.32 14.83 -29.62
CA ASP A 279 13.42 13.70 -29.85
C ASP A 279 12.99 13.63 -31.33
N VAL A 280 12.76 14.77 -32.00
CA VAL A 280 12.51 14.83 -33.45
C VAL A 280 13.73 14.31 -34.22
N ALA A 281 14.94 14.80 -33.91
CA ALA A 281 16.16 14.36 -34.56
C ALA A 281 16.45 12.85 -34.37
N LYS A 282 16.18 12.31 -33.16
CA LYS A 282 16.29 10.87 -32.89
C LYS A 282 15.34 10.05 -33.75
N ASN A 283 14.09 10.46 -33.87
CA ASN A 283 13.11 9.76 -34.68
C ASN A 283 13.52 9.73 -36.16
N GLU A 284 14.02 10.87 -36.70
CA GLU A 284 14.56 10.91 -38.06
C GLU A 284 15.77 10.00 -38.27
N ILE A 285 16.69 9.96 -37.29
CA ILE A 285 17.86 9.07 -37.31
C ILE A 285 17.42 7.62 -37.26
N ASP A 286 16.45 7.27 -36.38
CA ASP A 286 15.94 5.92 -36.26
C ASP A 286 15.29 5.42 -37.55
N ASP A 287 14.50 6.26 -38.22
CA ASP A 287 13.88 5.91 -39.50
C ASP A 287 14.89 5.72 -40.61
N LYS A 288 15.91 6.64 -40.73
CA LYS A 288 17.02 6.47 -41.66
C LYS A 288 17.84 5.22 -41.36
N THR A 289 18.04 4.92 -40.10
CA THR A 289 18.77 3.71 -39.65
C THR A 289 18.02 2.42 -40.01
N LYS A 290 16.70 2.41 -39.86
CA LYS A 290 15.84 1.28 -40.30
C LYS A 290 15.89 1.09 -41.82
N ASP A 291 15.82 2.17 -42.58
CA ASP A 291 15.91 2.11 -44.05
C ASP A 291 17.27 1.63 -44.51
N LEU A 292 18.34 2.19 -43.92
CA LEU A 292 19.72 1.74 -44.20
C LEU A 292 19.89 0.24 -43.91
N LYS A 293 19.35 -0.26 -42.79
CA LYS A 293 19.41 -1.70 -42.45
C LYS A 293 18.71 -2.54 -43.50
N LYS A 294 17.52 -2.13 -43.96
CA LYS A 294 16.81 -2.83 -45.05
C LYS A 294 17.61 -2.87 -46.34
N LYS A 295 18.19 -1.76 -46.74
CA LYS A 295 19.02 -1.66 -47.96
C LYS A 295 20.29 -2.51 -47.86
N LYS A 296 20.93 -2.56 -46.67
CA LYS A 296 22.10 -3.43 -46.44
C LYS A 296 21.72 -4.94 -46.52
N GLU A 297 20.55 -5.34 -46.04
CA GLU A 297 20.11 -6.73 -46.20
C GLU A 297 19.82 -7.10 -47.67
N ILE A 298 19.30 -6.15 -48.46
CA ILE A 298 19.11 -6.33 -49.90
C ILE A 298 20.47 -6.48 -50.58
N LEU A 299 21.42 -5.57 -50.30
CA LEU A 299 22.75 -5.64 -50.86
C LEU A 299 23.46 -6.96 -50.51
N LYS A 300 23.35 -7.39 -49.29
CA LYS A 300 23.89 -8.66 -48.83
C LYS A 300 23.35 -9.87 -49.65
N LYS A 301 22.05 -9.89 -49.99
CA LYS A 301 21.50 -10.92 -50.90
C LYS A 301 22.11 -10.81 -52.29
N VAL A 302 22.20 -9.62 -52.86
CA VAL A 302 22.84 -9.42 -54.18
C VAL A 302 24.29 -9.91 -54.17
N MET A 303 25.05 -9.61 -53.10
CA MET A 303 26.46 -10.08 -52.97
C MET A 303 26.56 -11.60 -52.91
N LEU A 304 25.62 -12.26 -52.23
CA LEU A 304 25.57 -13.72 -52.17
C LEU A 304 25.18 -14.32 -53.51
N ASP A 305 24.20 -13.74 -54.23
CA ASP A 305 23.72 -14.21 -55.52
C ASP A 305 24.77 -14.02 -56.64
N THR A 306 25.61 -12.98 -56.53
CA THR A 306 26.68 -12.67 -57.50
C THR A 306 28.03 -13.21 -57.09
N GLU A 307 28.13 -13.96 -56.00
CA GLU A 307 29.40 -14.47 -55.42
C GLU A 307 30.49 -13.38 -55.28
N SER A 308 30.06 -12.14 -54.95
CA SER A 308 30.95 -10.99 -54.81
C SER A 308 31.14 -10.64 -53.34
N ASP A 309 32.38 -10.55 -52.90
CA ASP A 309 32.72 -10.23 -51.52
C ASP A 309 32.90 -8.69 -51.27
N LEU A 310 32.93 -7.87 -52.37
CA LEU A 310 33.17 -6.42 -52.26
C LEU A 310 32.28 -5.65 -53.24
N TYR A 311 31.61 -4.65 -52.76
CA TYR A 311 30.98 -3.57 -53.56
C TYR A 311 31.45 -2.21 -53.06
N GLU A 312 31.59 -1.25 -53.97
CA GLU A 312 32.03 0.10 -53.66
C GLU A 312 31.06 1.14 -54.17
N SER A 313 30.86 2.16 -53.38
CA SER A 313 30.21 3.44 -53.75
C SER A 313 31.22 4.58 -53.60
N ASP A 314 30.84 5.81 -53.96
CA ASP A 314 31.74 6.96 -53.91
C ASP A 314 32.43 7.14 -52.55
N ASN A 315 31.71 6.89 -51.45
CA ASN A 315 32.20 7.18 -50.11
C ASN A 315 32.34 5.94 -49.21
N TYR A 316 31.83 4.79 -49.62
CA TYR A 316 31.78 3.58 -48.77
C TYR A 316 32.10 2.33 -49.58
N SER A 317 32.81 1.40 -48.94
CA SER A 317 32.95 0.02 -49.41
C SER A 317 32.17 -0.91 -48.50
N PHE A 318 31.58 -1.95 -49.10
CA PHE A 318 30.76 -2.97 -48.43
C PHE A 318 31.40 -4.32 -48.67
N THR A 319 31.80 -4.98 -47.58
CA THR A 319 32.48 -6.26 -47.62
C THR A 319 31.65 -7.33 -46.91
N LEU A 320 31.49 -8.48 -47.54
CA LEU A 320 30.81 -9.65 -46.96
C LEU A 320 31.80 -10.45 -46.10
N GLY A 321 31.65 -10.41 -44.81
CA GLY A 321 32.49 -11.19 -43.88
C GLY A 321 31.73 -12.42 -43.32
N LYS A 322 32.40 -13.57 -43.38
CA LYS A 322 31.87 -14.83 -42.76
C LYS A 322 32.55 -15.05 -41.43
N SER A 323 31.73 -15.20 -40.35
CA SER A 323 32.22 -15.61 -39.04
C SER A 323 31.46 -16.82 -38.52
N VAL A 324 32.19 -17.80 -37.99
CA VAL A 324 31.61 -19.02 -37.40
C VAL A 324 31.80 -18.91 -35.89
N LYS A 325 30.73 -19.02 -35.15
CA LYS A 325 30.76 -19.11 -33.68
C LYS A 325 30.13 -20.41 -33.22
N ASN A 326 30.81 -21.09 -32.33
CA ASN A 326 30.21 -22.20 -31.60
C ASN A 326 29.26 -21.61 -30.55
N VAL A 327 28.01 -21.96 -30.59
CA VAL A 327 26.97 -21.49 -29.62
C VAL A 327 26.48 -22.74 -28.87
N ILE A 328 26.33 -22.56 -27.58
CA ILE A 328 25.83 -23.59 -26.68
C ILE A 328 24.34 -23.37 -26.48
N ASP A 329 23.53 -24.42 -26.63
CA ASP A 329 22.13 -24.37 -26.26
C ASP A 329 22.00 -24.56 -24.75
N GLU A 330 21.91 -23.43 -24.06
CA GLU A 330 21.80 -23.41 -22.59
C GLU A 330 20.53 -24.07 -22.05
N LYS A 331 19.44 -24.13 -22.84
CA LYS A 331 18.18 -24.74 -22.38
C LYS A 331 18.31 -26.27 -22.38
N ALA A 332 18.89 -26.81 -23.42
CA ALA A 332 19.13 -28.25 -23.53
C ALA A 332 20.19 -28.73 -22.51
N LEU A 333 21.20 -27.89 -22.27
CA LEU A 333 22.21 -28.12 -21.24
C LEU A 333 21.67 -28.25 -19.81
N LYS A 334 20.76 -27.39 -19.47
CA LYS A 334 20.13 -27.38 -18.14
C LYS A 334 19.23 -28.58 -17.92
N ALA A 335 18.64 -29.10 -18.98
CA ALA A 335 17.75 -30.25 -18.90
C ALA A 335 18.50 -31.59 -18.71
N ASP A 336 19.66 -31.77 -19.35
CA ASP A 336 20.34 -33.09 -19.42
C ASP A 336 21.71 -33.17 -18.72
N GLY A 337 22.26 -32.05 -18.21
CA GLY A 337 23.55 -32.04 -17.53
C GLY A 337 24.78 -32.37 -18.39
N LEU A 338 24.66 -32.31 -19.71
CA LEU A 338 25.69 -32.75 -20.66
C LEU A 338 26.17 -31.63 -21.59
N TYR A 339 27.05 -30.78 -21.10
CA TYR A 339 27.52 -29.56 -21.75
C TYR A 339 28.09 -29.75 -23.17
N GLU A 340 28.92 -30.77 -23.39
CA GLU A 340 29.58 -30.97 -24.68
C GLU A 340 28.67 -31.53 -25.80
N LYS A 341 27.56 -32.17 -25.45
CA LYS A 341 26.63 -32.82 -26.41
C LYS A 341 25.81 -31.82 -27.22
N TYR A 342 25.66 -30.56 -26.72
CA TYR A 342 24.74 -29.57 -27.29
C TYR A 342 25.43 -28.35 -27.92
N LYS A 343 26.72 -28.49 -28.31
CA LYS A 343 27.39 -27.46 -29.11
C LYS A 343 26.80 -27.43 -30.51
N ILE A 344 26.23 -26.31 -30.90
CA ILE A 344 25.80 -26.07 -32.28
C ILE A 344 26.72 -25.03 -32.94
N GLN A 345 27.09 -25.26 -34.18
CA GLN A 345 27.76 -24.24 -34.97
C GLN A 345 26.72 -23.34 -35.63
N LYS A 346 26.78 -22.04 -35.33
CA LYS A 346 25.95 -21.03 -35.96
C LYS A 346 26.81 -20.18 -36.89
N GLU A 347 26.56 -20.29 -38.17
CA GLU A 347 27.17 -19.43 -39.15
C GLU A 347 26.47 -18.07 -39.16
N THR A 348 27.25 -16.98 -39.09
CA THR A 348 26.71 -15.64 -39.15
C THR A 348 27.47 -14.83 -40.22
N LEU A 349 26.76 -14.44 -41.27
CA LEU A 349 27.29 -13.58 -42.33
C LEU A 349 27.07 -12.12 -41.91
N THR A 350 28.14 -11.33 -41.88
CA THR A 350 28.11 -9.92 -41.48
C THR A 350 28.55 -9.05 -42.65
N LEU A 351 27.72 -8.12 -43.06
CA LEU A 351 28.11 -7.06 -44.00
C LEU A 351 28.80 -5.93 -43.22
N ARG A 352 30.08 -5.67 -43.55
CA ARG A 352 30.85 -4.57 -42.98
C ARG A 352 30.86 -3.40 -43.93
N THR A 353 30.79 -2.20 -43.39
CA THR A 353 30.90 -0.92 -44.13
C THR A 353 32.08 -0.18 -43.58
N SER A 354 32.98 0.28 -44.46
CA SER A 354 34.08 1.15 -44.10
C SER A 354 34.05 2.43 -44.96
N LYS A 355 34.49 3.53 -44.39
CA LYS A 355 34.62 4.80 -45.12
C LYS A 355 35.83 4.71 -46.06
N ARG A 356 35.68 5.12 -47.32
CA ARG A 356 36.81 5.23 -48.27
C ARG A 356 37.57 6.50 -47.98
N GLU A 357 38.89 6.41 -47.89
CA GLU A 357 39.76 7.60 -47.99
C GLU A 357 39.80 8.00 -49.45
N VAL A 358 39.17 9.12 -49.77
CA VAL A 358 39.28 9.74 -51.10
C VAL A 358 40.69 10.33 -51.21
N LYS A 359 41.54 9.74 -52.03
CA LYS A 359 42.85 10.27 -52.37
C LYS A 359 42.69 11.48 -53.25
#